data_6ba6ec539e253afea6876517f4aefd64
#
_entry.id   6ba6ec539e253afea6876517f4aefd64
#
_cell.length_a   1.000
_cell.length_b   1.000
_cell.length_c   1.000
_cell.angle_alpha   90.00
_cell.angle_beta   90.00
_cell.angle_gamma   90.00
#
_symmetry.space_group_name_H-M   'P 1'
#
loop_
_entity.id
_entity.type
_entity.pdbx_description
1 polymer ?
#
loop_
_entity_poly.entity_id
_entity_poly.type
_entity_poly.pdbx_seq_one_letter_code
_entity_poly.pdbx_strand_id
1 'polypeptide(L)'
;MRFILLLSLPLYALDQLTKRFVLQLISLYEARVIVPDFFSLVNVPNTGAAFGSFRGNNTFFIVISVIAFAVVMFLLIRHRPPDTLRDVSLGLLLAGILGNLTDRLLYGHVVDFLLFNLHVRYADPWPAFNVADSCISIAVVFFIIHSFRKQKSAG
;
A
#
# COMPACT_ATOMS: atom_id res chain seq x y z
N MET A 1 1.85 -14.24 15.47
CA MET A 1 3.04 -13.51 15.03
C MET A 1 3.77 -14.16 13.86
N ARG A 2 4.14 -15.45 13.89
CA ARG A 2 4.81 -16.13 12.75
C ARG A 2 4.05 -16.00 11.43
N PHE A 3 2.72 -16.23 11.44
CA PHE A 3 1.87 -16.14 10.26
C PHE A 3 1.87 -14.72 9.63
N ILE A 4 1.86 -13.68 10.46
CA ILE A 4 1.85 -12.29 10.01
C ILE A 4 3.17 -11.96 9.30
N LEU A 5 4.30 -12.38 9.87
CA LEU A 5 5.61 -12.19 9.24
C LEU A 5 5.74 -12.99 7.93
N LEU A 6 5.20 -14.21 7.88
CA LEU A 6 5.15 -15.03 6.66
C LEU A 6 4.29 -14.40 5.54
N LEU A 7 3.35 -13.53 5.87
CA LEU A 7 2.57 -12.78 4.90
C LEU A 7 3.24 -11.44 4.56
N SER A 8 3.65 -10.66 5.57
CA SER A 8 4.11 -9.29 5.36
C SER A 8 5.49 -9.22 4.70
N LEU A 9 6.42 -10.11 5.04
CA LEU A 9 7.77 -10.07 4.47
C LEU A 9 7.80 -10.37 2.96
N PRO A 10 7.12 -11.42 2.44
CA PRO A 10 7.07 -11.65 1.00
C PRO A 10 6.39 -10.50 0.24
N LEU A 11 5.31 -9.92 0.79
CA LEU A 11 4.61 -8.81 0.14
C LEU A 11 5.45 -7.53 0.15
N TYR A 12 6.14 -7.23 1.24
CA TYR A 12 7.12 -6.14 1.28
C TYR A 12 8.25 -6.35 0.27
N ALA A 13 8.81 -7.58 0.21
CA ALA A 13 9.84 -7.91 -0.77
C ALA A 13 9.33 -7.77 -2.21
N LEU A 14 8.11 -8.23 -2.49
CA LEU A 14 7.47 -8.08 -3.80
C LEU A 14 7.31 -6.60 -4.18
N ASP A 15 6.81 -5.77 -3.25
CA ASP A 15 6.69 -4.34 -3.46
C ASP A 15 8.04 -3.69 -3.80
N GLN A 16 9.07 -3.94 -3.01
CA GLN A 16 10.37 -3.34 -3.22
C GLN A 16 11.10 -3.86 -4.48
N LEU A 17 10.92 -5.14 -4.81
CA LEU A 17 11.49 -5.71 -6.03
C LEU A 17 10.81 -5.12 -7.27
N THR A 18 9.47 -5.06 -7.30
CA THR A 18 8.74 -4.49 -8.44
C THR A 18 9.08 -3.01 -8.64
N LYS A 19 9.17 -2.21 -7.57
CA LYS A 19 9.61 -0.82 -7.62
C LYS A 19 11.04 -0.67 -8.16
N ARG A 20 11.97 -1.53 -7.74
CA ARG A 20 13.34 -1.55 -8.29
C ARG A 20 13.38 -1.85 -9.78
N PHE A 21 12.61 -2.85 -10.24
CA PHE A 21 12.52 -3.15 -11.66
C PHE A 21 11.97 -1.98 -12.45
N VAL A 22 10.94 -1.30 -11.95
CA VAL A 22 10.37 -0.11 -12.58
C VAL A 22 11.40 1.00 -12.70
N LEU A 23 12.10 1.32 -11.60
CA LEU A 23 13.14 2.36 -11.60
C LEU A 23 14.32 2.07 -12.56
N GLN A 24 14.61 0.80 -12.83
CA GLN A 24 15.68 0.39 -13.73
C GLN A 24 15.25 0.32 -15.21
N LEU A 25 13.98 -0.01 -15.48
CA LEU A 25 13.52 -0.36 -16.82
C LEU A 25 12.62 0.71 -17.46
N ILE A 26 12.07 1.62 -16.68
CA ILE A 26 11.13 2.65 -17.15
C ILE A 26 11.66 4.01 -16.72
N SER A 27 11.88 4.88 -17.71
CA SER A 27 12.34 6.25 -17.46
C SER A 27 11.29 7.04 -16.68
N LEU A 28 11.72 8.10 -15.98
CA LEU A 28 10.83 8.95 -15.21
C LEU A 28 9.72 9.52 -16.11
N TYR A 29 8.47 9.39 -15.68
CA TYR A 29 7.24 9.77 -16.41
C TYR A 29 7.01 9.02 -17.74
N GLU A 30 7.78 7.98 -18.04
CA GLU A 30 7.52 7.10 -19.17
C GLU A 30 6.39 6.14 -18.85
N ALA A 31 5.60 5.77 -19.87
CA ALA A 31 4.57 4.74 -19.79
C ALA A 31 4.85 3.61 -20.77
N ARG A 32 4.86 2.37 -20.31
CA ARG A 32 4.89 1.17 -21.14
C ARG A 32 3.50 0.55 -21.17
N VAL A 33 2.84 0.63 -22.31
CA VAL A 33 1.52 0.02 -22.52
C VAL A 33 1.66 -1.50 -22.52
N ILE A 34 0.97 -2.17 -21.60
CA ILE A 34 0.91 -3.63 -21.50
C ILE A 34 -0.38 -4.16 -22.14
N VAL A 35 -1.52 -3.52 -21.82
CA VAL A 35 -2.81 -3.79 -22.45
C VAL A 35 -3.33 -2.46 -22.99
N PRO A 36 -3.47 -2.32 -24.34
CA PRO A 36 -3.98 -1.08 -24.94
C PRO A 36 -5.27 -0.61 -24.27
N ASP A 37 -5.38 0.68 -24.05
CA ASP A 37 -6.53 1.37 -23.46
C ASP A 37 -6.96 0.92 -22.06
N PHE A 38 -6.20 0.00 -21.40
CA PHE A 38 -6.57 -0.54 -20.10
C PHE A 38 -5.45 -0.47 -19.06
N PHE A 39 -4.24 -1.00 -19.37
CA PHE A 39 -3.18 -1.15 -18.36
C PHE A 39 -1.82 -0.75 -18.89
N SER A 40 -1.12 0.09 -18.13
CA SER A 40 0.25 0.50 -18.40
C SER A 40 1.11 0.41 -17.15
N LEU A 41 2.40 0.12 -17.36
CA LEU A 41 3.42 0.33 -16.34
C LEU A 41 4.01 1.73 -16.51
N VAL A 42 4.09 2.47 -15.42
CA VAL A 42 4.61 3.85 -15.39
C VAL A 42 5.67 4.00 -14.32
N ASN A 43 6.45 5.07 -14.39
CA ASN A 43 7.35 5.47 -13.31
C ASN A 43 6.96 6.89 -12.87
N VAL A 44 6.09 6.96 -11.86
CA VAL A 44 5.55 8.22 -11.36
C VAL A 44 5.94 8.43 -9.89
N PRO A 45 6.69 9.49 -9.57
CA PRO A 45 7.02 9.84 -8.20
C PRO A 45 5.79 10.45 -7.49
N ASN A 46 5.32 9.80 -6.44
CA ASN A 46 4.22 10.29 -5.61
C ASN A 46 4.76 10.97 -4.35
N THR A 47 4.77 12.30 -4.35
CA THR A 47 5.21 13.13 -3.22
C THR A 47 4.08 13.48 -2.25
N GLY A 48 2.87 12.95 -2.47
CA GLY A 48 1.68 13.27 -1.68
C GLY A 48 0.86 12.03 -1.28
N ALA A 49 -0.43 12.26 -1.08
CA ALA A 49 -1.45 11.22 -1.02
C ALA A 49 -2.18 11.08 -2.36
N ALA A 50 -3.16 10.18 -2.41
CA ALA A 50 -4.02 10.02 -3.58
C ALA A 50 -4.60 11.35 -4.04
N PHE A 51 -4.75 11.51 -5.37
CA PHE A 51 -5.24 12.75 -6.00
C PHE A 51 -4.39 14.00 -5.75
N GLY A 52 -3.10 13.83 -5.36
CA GLY A 52 -2.14 14.92 -5.21
C GLY A 52 -2.33 15.79 -3.97
N SER A 53 -3.07 15.31 -2.96
CA SER A 53 -3.20 16.00 -1.68
C SER A 53 -1.88 16.05 -0.92
N PHE A 54 -1.58 17.19 -0.27
CA PHE A 54 -0.36 17.41 0.54
C PHE A 54 0.96 17.20 -0.22
N ARG A 55 1.01 17.49 -1.53
CA ARG A 55 2.23 17.37 -2.35
C ARG A 55 3.42 18.09 -1.71
N GLY A 56 4.60 17.44 -1.77
CA GLY A 56 5.86 18.02 -1.30
C GLY A 56 6.09 17.90 0.22
N ASN A 57 5.13 17.38 0.99
CA ASN A 57 5.30 17.21 2.45
C ASN A 57 5.72 15.79 2.83
N ASN A 58 6.88 15.34 2.33
CA ASN A 58 7.39 14.00 2.60
C ASN A 58 7.54 13.70 4.10
N THR A 59 7.99 14.69 4.89
CA THR A 59 8.16 14.54 6.35
C THR A 59 6.84 14.20 7.04
N PHE A 60 5.74 14.84 6.64
CA PHE A 60 4.40 14.53 7.17
C PHE A 60 4.02 13.06 6.93
N PHE A 61 4.26 12.55 5.71
CA PHE A 61 3.96 11.16 5.39
C PHE A 61 4.88 10.17 6.09
N ILE A 62 6.15 10.50 6.31
CA ILE A 62 7.07 9.68 7.12
C ILE A 62 6.53 9.59 8.56
N VAL A 63 6.18 10.72 9.18
CA VAL A 63 5.66 10.73 10.56
C VAL A 63 4.38 9.89 10.68
N ILE A 64 3.41 10.06 9.77
CA ILE A 64 2.18 9.26 9.76
C ILE A 64 2.50 7.76 9.57
N SER A 65 3.43 7.42 8.67
CA SER A 65 3.81 6.02 8.45
C SER A 65 4.47 5.41 9.68
N VAL A 66 5.31 6.16 10.41
CA VAL A 66 5.92 5.71 11.67
C VAL A 66 4.87 5.52 12.76
N ILE A 67 3.91 6.43 12.88
CA ILE A 67 2.80 6.30 13.84
C ILE A 67 1.96 5.06 13.49
N ALA A 68 1.59 4.90 12.23
CA ALA A 68 0.82 3.74 11.75
C ALA A 68 1.57 2.42 12.02
N PHE A 69 2.88 2.38 11.75
CA PHE A 69 3.74 1.25 12.08
C PHE A 69 3.72 0.93 13.57
N ALA A 70 3.89 1.94 14.43
CA ALA A 70 3.86 1.77 15.89
C ALA A 70 2.51 1.22 16.38
N VAL A 71 1.39 1.73 15.83
CA VAL A 71 0.04 1.23 16.13
C VAL A 71 -0.12 -0.23 15.71
N VAL A 72 0.28 -0.59 14.48
CA VAL A 72 0.22 -1.97 14.00
C VAL A 72 1.06 -2.87 14.89
N MET A 73 2.29 -2.48 15.22
CA MET A 73 3.17 -3.26 16.12
C MET A 73 2.56 -3.42 17.51
N PHE A 74 1.97 -2.37 18.08
CA PHE A 74 1.26 -2.44 19.36
C PHE A 74 0.10 -3.46 19.30
N LEU A 75 -0.71 -3.41 18.22
CA LEU A 75 -1.82 -4.35 18.03
C LEU A 75 -1.35 -5.80 17.84
N LEU A 76 -0.18 -6.01 17.24
CA LEU A 76 0.43 -7.33 17.04
C LEU A 76 0.99 -7.93 18.33
N ILE A 77 1.59 -7.10 19.19
CA ILE A 77 2.20 -7.53 20.46
C ILE A 77 1.13 -7.77 21.54
N ARG A 78 0.03 -7.04 21.48
CA ARG A 78 -1.06 -7.16 22.43
C ARG A 78 -1.70 -8.54 22.37
N HIS A 79 -1.67 -9.26 23.49
CA HIS A 79 -2.25 -10.61 23.60
C HIS A 79 -3.76 -10.56 23.32
N ARG A 80 -4.20 -11.27 22.26
CA ARG A 80 -5.61 -11.37 21.86
C ARG A 80 -5.88 -12.77 21.31
N PRO A 81 -7.13 -13.26 21.40
CA PRO A 81 -7.50 -14.51 20.76
C PRO A 81 -7.17 -14.49 19.25
N PRO A 82 -6.75 -15.61 18.65
CA PRO A 82 -6.50 -15.68 17.22
C PRO A 82 -7.75 -15.29 16.42
N ASP A 83 -7.54 -14.45 15.40
CA ASP A 83 -8.57 -14.05 14.44
C ASP A 83 -7.91 -13.87 13.08
N THR A 84 -8.21 -14.77 12.16
CA THR A 84 -7.54 -14.83 10.85
C THR A 84 -7.72 -13.55 10.04
N LEU A 85 -8.94 -12.99 10.02
CA LEU A 85 -9.22 -11.80 9.21
C LEU A 85 -8.49 -10.57 9.74
N ARG A 86 -8.48 -10.38 11.06
CA ARG A 86 -7.69 -9.34 11.72
C ARG A 86 -6.19 -9.54 11.48
N ASP A 87 -5.70 -10.76 11.64
CA ASP A 87 -4.27 -11.05 11.56
C ASP A 87 -3.75 -10.91 10.10
N VAL A 88 -4.55 -11.29 9.11
CA VAL A 88 -4.27 -11.00 7.69
C VAL A 88 -4.26 -9.50 7.43
N SER A 89 -5.26 -8.77 7.93
CA SER A 89 -5.32 -7.31 7.78
C SER A 89 -4.07 -6.62 8.36
N LEU A 90 -3.64 -7.02 9.56
CA LEU A 90 -2.44 -6.46 10.19
C LEU A 90 -1.16 -6.80 9.41
N GLY A 91 -1.07 -8.02 8.85
CA GLY A 91 0.06 -8.42 7.99
C GLY A 91 0.14 -7.61 6.69
N LEU A 92 -0.99 -7.38 6.05
CA LEU A 92 -1.10 -6.54 4.86
C LEU A 92 -0.76 -5.08 5.15
N LEU A 93 -1.30 -4.51 6.26
CA LEU A 93 -0.95 -3.15 6.68
C LEU A 93 0.55 -3.01 6.95
N LEU A 94 1.15 -3.97 7.63
CA LEU A 94 2.57 -3.95 7.93
C LEU A 94 3.41 -3.92 6.64
N ALA A 95 3.08 -4.77 5.65
CA ALA A 95 3.76 -4.79 4.36
C ALA A 95 3.63 -3.45 3.62
N GLY A 96 2.41 -2.93 3.53
CA GLY A 96 2.14 -1.68 2.80
C GLY A 96 2.77 -0.45 3.47
N ILE A 97 2.68 -0.33 4.80
CA ILE A 97 3.31 0.77 5.55
C ILE A 97 4.83 0.74 5.35
N LEU A 98 5.47 -0.42 5.52
CA LEU A 98 6.90 -0.56 5.35
C LEU A 98 7.34 -0.29 3.90
N GLY A 99 6.59 -0.78 2.90
CA GLY A 99 6.87 -0.55 1.50
C GLY A 99 6.94 0.95 1.16
N ASN A 100 5.89 1.68 1.47
CA ASN A 100 5.82 3.11 1.19
C ASN A 100 6.72 3.97 2.10
N LEU A 101 6.96 3.56 3.35
CA LEU A 101 7.91 4.23 4.24
C LEU A 101 9.34 4.09 3.73
N THR A 102 9.73 2.90 3.28
CA THR A 102 11.07 2.64 2.69
C THR A 102 11.34 3.58 1.52
N ASP A 103 10.40 3.70 0.59
CA ASP A 103 10.54 4.61 -0.55
C ASP A 103 10.72 6.06 -0.12
N ARG A 104 9.91 6.53 0.83
CA ARG A 104 9.98 7.91 1.33
C ARG A 104 11.30 8.22 2.02
N LEU A 105 11.88 7.25 2.71
CA LEU A 105 13.20 7.38 3.35
C LEU A 105 14.34 7.36 2.34
N LEU A 106 14.25 6.54 1.29
CA LEU A 106 15.30 6.38 0.29
C LEU A 106 15.26 7.43 -0.82
N TYR A 107 14.05 7.75 -1.30
CA TYR A 107 13.86 8.56 -2.52
C TYR A 107 13.17 9.90 -2.25
N GLY A 108 12.61 10.12 -1.06
CA GLY A 108 11.81 11.31 -0.75
C GLY A 108 10.38 11.29 -1.32
N HIS A 109 9.98 10.22 -1.99
CA HIS A 109 8.67 10.01 -2.59
C HIS A 109 8.35 8.51 -2.67
N VAL A 110 7.11 8.16 -2.96
CA VAL A 110 6.72 6.78 -3.25
C VAL A 110 6.80 6.54 -4.76
N VAL A 111 7.22 5.33 -5.16
CA VAL A 111 7.27 4.91 -6.57
C VAL A 111 5.95 4.25 -6.93
N ASP A 112 5.12 4.93 -7.75
CA ASP A 112 3.87 4.39 -8.27
C ASP A 112 4.05 3.92 -9.71
N PHE A 113 3.55 2.70 -10.02
CA PHE A 113 3.85 2.06 -11.29
C PHE A 113 2.69 1.32 -11.96
N LEU A 114 1.60 1.08 -11.28
CA LEU A 114 0.40 0.44 -11.83
C LEU A 114 -0.58 1.54 -12.26
N LEU A 115 -0.82 1.69 -13.56
CA LEU A 115 -1.74 2.66 -14.12
C LEU A 115 -2.85 1.96 -14.87
N PHE A 116 -4.11 2.19 -14.45
CA PHE A 116 -5.30 1.62 -15.09
C PHE A 116 -6.19 2.71 -15.66
N ASN A 117 -6.60 2.52 -16.91
CA ASN A 117 -7.68 3.28 -17.54
C ASN A 117 -8.98 2.52 -17.31
N LEU A 118 -9.79 3.00 -16.38
CA LEU A 118 -11.05 2.35 -16.01
C LEU A 118 -12.25 2.91 -16.77
N HIS A 119 -12.05 3.95 -17.59
CA HIS A 119 -13.09 4.69 -18.33
C HIS A 119 -14.23 5.19 -17.42
N VAL A 120 -13.90 5.49 -16.15
CA VAL A 120 -14.83 6.00 -15.16
C VAL A 120 -14.82 7.52 -15.18
N ARG A 121 -15.99 8.14 -15.35
CA ARG A 121 -16.12 9.59 -15.32
C ARG A 121 -15.49 10.17 -14.06
N TYR A 122 -14.57 11.15 -14.21
CA TYR A 122 -13.79 11.83 -13.16
C TYR A 122 -12.63 11.03 -12.54
N ALA A 123 -12.36 9.80 -12.96
CA ALA A 123 -11.24 8.98 -12.46
C ALA A 123 -10.59 8.17 -13.61
N ASP A 124 -10.27 8.84 -14.71
CA ASP A 124 -9.63 8.22 -15.88
C ASP A 124 -8.46 9.08 -16.34
N PRO A 125 -7.23 8.58 -16.28
CA PRO A 125 -6.86 7.29 -15.70
C PRO A 125 -7.00 7.27 -14.17
N TRP A 126 -7.20 6.06 -13.60
CA TRP A 126 -7.10 5.88 -12.14
C TRP A 126 -5.72 6.30 -11.66
N PRO A 127 -5.58 7.01 -10.54
CA PRO A 127 -4.26 7.40 -10.03
C PRO A 127 -3.33 6.19 -9.96
N ALA A 128 -2.09 6.36 -10.46
CA ALA A 128 -1.11 5.29 -10.38
C ALA A 128 -0.89 4.88 -8.91
N PHE A 129 -0.63 3.60 -8.69
CA PHE A 129 -0.40 3.01 -7.37
C PHE A 129 0.62 1.86 -7.44
N ASN A 130 0.90 1.21 -6.31
CA ASN A 130 1.88 0.15 -6.19
C ASN A 130 1.34 -1.04 -5.37
N VAL A 131 2.20 -2.05 -5.12
CA VAL A 131 1.82 -3.23 -4.34
C VAL A 131 1.52 -2.86 -2.88
N ALA A 132 2.29 -1.94 -2.28
CA ALA A 132 2.06 -1.48 -0.91
C ALA A 132 0.69 -0.83 -0.74
N ASP A 133 0.26 0.01 -1.69
CA ASP A 133 -1.07 0.64 -1.69
C ASP A 133 -2.19 -0.39 -1.81
N SER A 134 -1.98 -1.41 -2.66
CA SER A 134 -2.90 -2.55 -2.78
C SER A 134 -3.04 -3.29 -1.44
N CYS A 135 -1.92 -3.56 -0.76
CA CYS A 135 -1.93 -4.18 0.56
C CYS A 135 -2.71 -3.35 1.59
N ILE A 136 -2.49 -2.03 1.65
CA ILE A 136 -3.20 -1.13 2.56
C ILE A 136 -4.70 -1.13 2.25
N SER A 137 -5.08 -1.02 0.99
CA SER A 137 -6.48 -0.97 0.57
C SER A 137 -7.23 -2.26 0.93
N ILE A 138 -6.64 -3.43 0.63
CA ILE A 138 -7.22 -4.73 0.97
C ILE A 138 -7.31 -4.90 2.49
N ALA A 139 -6.30 -4.46 3.24
CA ALA A 139 -6.30 -4.53 4.69
C ALA A 139 -7.45 -3.72 5.30
N VAL A 140 -7.69 -2.51 4.80
CA VAL A 140 -8.80 -1.66 5.26
C VAL A 140 -10.14 -2.35 5.01
N VAL A 141 -10.36 -2.93 3.84
CA VAL A 141 -11.58 -3.70 3.52
C VAL A 141 -11.75 -4.86 4.50
N PHE A 142 -10.69 -5.62 4.77
CA PHE A 142 -10.76 -6.75 5.71
C PHE A 142 -11.02 -6.29 7.15
N PHE A 143 -10.48 -5.16 7.59
CA PHE A 143 -10.80 -4.58 8.89
C PHE A 143 -12.27 -4.16 9.00
N ILE A 144 -12.81 -3.57 7.95
CA ILE A 144 -14.24 -3.21 7.89
C ILE A 144 -15.11 -4.46 8.02
N ILE A 145 -14.83 -5.50 7.23
CA ILE A 145 -15.56 -6.79 7.30
C ILE A 145 -15.43 -7.42 8.69
N HIS A 146 -14.25 -7.41 9.29
CA HIS A 146 -14.02 -7.92 10.63
C HIS A 146 -14.88 -7.19 11.68
N SER A 147 -14.95 -5.85 11.59
CA SER A 147 -15.74 -5.02 12.52
C SER A 147 -17.23 -5.36 12.45
N PHE A 148 -17.78 -5.51 11.25
CA PHE A 148 -19.20 -5.89 11.10
C PHE A 148 -19.51 -7.32 11.57
N ARG A 149 -18.60 -8.27 11.35
CA ARG A 149 -18.78 -9.64 11.86
C ARG A 149 -18.82 -9.68 13.38
N LYS A 150 -17.94 -8.94 14.04
CA LYS A 150 -17.87 -8.91 15.51
C LYS A 150 -19.11 -8.27 16.13
N GLN A 151 -19.67 -7.25 15.52
CA GLN A 151 -20.89 -6.60 15.98
C GLN A 151 -22.10 -7.55 15.92
N LYS A 152 -22.21 -8.35 14.84
CA LYS A 152 -23.29 -9.33 14.67
C LYS A 152 -23.21 -10.51 15.65
N SER A 153 -22.04 -10.82 16.20
CA SER A 153 -21.84 -11.91 17.17
C SER A 153 -22.04 -11.45 18.62
N ALA A 154 -22.18 -10.16 18.88
CA ALA A 154 -22.32 -9.56 20.21
C ALA A 154 -23.76 -9.09 20.51
N GLY A 155 -24.67 -9.11 19.53
CA GLY A 155 -26.12 -8.86 19.66
C GLY A 155 -26.92 -10.13 19.42
#